data_ae6aa08e6e0534753d36c13789c836d6
#
_entry.id   ae6aa08e6e0534753d36c13789c836d6
#
_cell.length_a   1.000
_cell.length_b   1.000
_cell.length_c   1.000
_cell.angle_alpha   90.00
_cell.angle_beta   90.00
_cell.angle_gamma   90.00
#
_symmetry.space_group_name_H-M   'P 1'
#
loop_
_entity.id
_entity.type
_entity.pdbx_description
1 polymer ?
#
loop_
_entity_poly.entity_id
_entity_poly.type
_entity_poly.pdbx_seq_one_letter_code
_entity_poly.pdbx_strand_id
1 'polypeptide(L)'
;MLGIISDTHENEEAIKKAVKIFKEKKVEFVVHCGDIISPPMLKHFKELMMKFVFGNNDGEKAGLNKKAGEYGWEEITDEREFGHRGRKFYVYHGTNKEKLDNAIKSNKYDYILTGHTHIKRDEKIGKTRVINPGALFRIYPYTIALLDVKKGKLEFIKIPQR
;
A
#
# COMPACT_ATOMS: atom_id res chain seq x y z
N MET A 1 -0.11 -6.61 13.25
CA MET A 1 -0.59 -5.37 12.60
C MET A 1 0.19 -5.13 11.32
N LEU A 2 -0.45 -4.81 10.25
CA LEU A 2 0.23 -4.45 9.01
C LEU A 2 0.00 -2.99 8.65
N GLY A 3 0.99 -2.37 7.97
CA GLY A 3 0.88 -1.02 7.47
C GLY A 3 0.44 -1.01 6.01
N ILE A 4 -0.30 0.02 5.62
CA ILE A 4 -0.75 0.22 4.25
C ILE A 4 -0.44 1.65 3.85
N ILE A 5 0.23 1.82 2.71
CA ILE A 5 0.65 3.10 2.17
C ILE A 5 0.47 3.09 0.65
N SER A 6 0.22 4.21 0.04
CA SER A 6 0.05 4.32 -1.40
C SER A 6 0.33 5.73 -1.90
N ASP A 7 0.60 5.84 -3.21
CA ASP A 7 0.69 7.13 -3.88
C ASP A 7 1.63 8.09 -3.15
N THR A 8 2.82 7.58 -2.85
CA THR A 8 3.85 8.34 -2.15
C THR A 8 4.58 9.29 -3.08
N HIS A 9 4.60 8.96 -4.36
CA HIS A 9 5.36 9.70 -5.36
C HIS A 9 6.79 9.94 -4.87
N GLU A 10 7.33 11.12 -5.07
CA GLU A 10 8.67 11.47 -4.59
C GLU A 10 8.62 12.36 -3.35
N ASN A 11 7.59 12.24 -2.54
CA ASN A 11 7.44 13.01 -1.31
C ASN A 11 8.27 12.38 -0.19
N GLU A 12 9.58 12.60 -0.28
CA GLU A 12 10.57 12.01 0.61
C GLU A 12 10.30 12.33 2.08
N GLU A 13 9.92 13.57 2.38
CA GLU A 13 9.66 13.99 3.76
C GLU A 13 8.48 13.23 4.38
N ALA A 14 7.38 13.13 3.64
CA ALA A 14 6.20 12.39 4.11
C ALA A 14 6.49 10.89 4.23
N ILE A 15 7.25 10.32 3.29
CA ILE A 15 7.67 8.92 3.36
C ILE A 15 8.46 8.65 4.64
N LYS A 16 9.44 9.49 4.96
CA LYS A 16 10.24 9.32 6.19
C LYS A 16 9.38 9.34 7.45
N LYS A 17 8.41 10.24 7.50
CA LYS A 17 7.48 10.32 8.63
C LYS A 17 6.59 9.07 8.73
N ALA A 18 6.09 8.60 7.60
CA ALA A 18 5.29 7.37 7.54
C ALA A 18 6.10 6.16 8.02
N VAL A 19 7.33 6.00 7.53
CA VAL A 19 8.23 4.92 7.94
C VAL A 19 8.49 4.94 9.44
N LYS A 20 8.72 6.12 10.00
CA LYS A 20 8.90 6.29 11.45
C LYS A 20 7.69 5.77 12.22
N ILE A 21 6.49 6.13 11.78
CA ILE A 21 5.23 5.68 12.41
C ILE A 21 5.12 4.16 12.34
N PHE A 22 5.37 3.56 11.16
CA PHE A 22 5.33 2.10 11.01
C PHE A 22 6.30 1.39 11.95
N LYS A 23 7.51 1.93 12.11
CA LYS A 23 8.52 1.37 13.02
C LYS A 23 8.06 1.47 14.48
N GLU A 24 7.56 2.62 14.88
CA GLU A 24 7.04 2.84 16.25
C GLU A 24 5.86 1.92 16.57
N LYS A 25 5.02 1.67 15.58
CA LYS A 25 3.87 0.75 15.69
C LYS A 25 4.26 -0.72 15.58
N LYS A 26 5.52 -1.02 15.24
CA LYS A 26 6.05 -2.37 15.13
C LYS A 26 5.22 -3.24 14.17
N VAL A 27 4.88 -2.69 13.01
CA VAL A 27 4.12 -3.42 11.99
C VAL A 27 4.93 -4.64 11.51
N GLU A 28 4.24 -5.74 11.22
CA GLU A 28 4.89 -6.96 10.73
C GLU A 28 5.44 -6.75 9.31
N PHE A 29 4.69 -6.08 8.47
CA PHE A 29 5.11 -5.66 7.13
C PHE A 29 4.23 -4.51 6.66
N VAL A 30 4.65 -3.88 5.56
CA VAL A 30 3.92 -2.78 4.92
C VAL A 30 3.61 -3.16 3.48
N VAL A 31 2.37 -2.88 3.06
CA VAL A 31 1.95 -3.00 1.67
C VAL A 31 1.89 -1.62 1.04
N HIS A 32 2.61 -1.45 -0.06
CA HIS A 32 2.57 -0.23 -0.87
C HIS A 32 1.74 -0.49 -2.11
N CYS A 33 0.65 0.27 -2.27
CA CYS A 33 -0.34 0.03 -3.31
C CYS A 33 -0.05 0.75 -4.65
N GLY A 34 1.21 1.15 -4.87
CA GLY A 34 1.66 1.71 -6.16
C GLY A 34 1.88 3.21 -6.18
N ASP A 35 2.48 3.68 -7.28
CA ASP A 35 2.93 5.06 -7.48
C ASP A 35 4.04 5.44 -6.52
N ILE A 36 5.15 4.72 -6.63
CA ILE A 36 6.42 4.95 -5.93
C ILE A 36 7.26 5.98 -6.71
N ILE A 37 7.17 5.93 -8.02
CA ILE A 37 7.76 6.74 -9.09
C ILE A 37 9.18 6.34 -9.42
N SER A 38 10.14 6.48 -8.50
CA SER A 38 11.53 6.28 -8.83
C SER A 38 12.26 5.35 -7.87
N PRO A 39 13.25 4.58 -8.37
CA PRO A 39 14.01 3.64 -7.54
C PRO A 39 14.65 4.24 -6.28
N PRO A 40 15.19 5.48 -6.29
CA PRO A 40 15.77 6.07 -5.08
C PRO A 40 14.81 6.18 -3.89
N MET A 41 13.52 6.23 -4.13
CA MET A 41 12.52 6.33 -3.05
C MET A 41 12.46 5.07 -2.20
N LEU A 42 12.82 3.91 -2.76
CA LEU A 42 12.76 2.64 -2.05
C LEU A 42 13.70 2.57 -0.85
N LYS A 43 14.81 3.31 -0.86
CA LYS A 43 15.77 3.33 0.25
C LYS A 43 15.14 3.73 1.59
N HIS A 44 14.10 4.54 1.55
CA HIS A 44 13.44 5.00 2.78
C HIS A 44 12.68 3.91 3.50
N PHE A 45 12.34 2.82 2.80
CA PHE A 45 11.61 1.67 3.35
C PHE A 45 12.52 0.52 3.77
N LYS A 46 13.85 0.66 3.64
CA LYS A 46 14.81 -0.45 3.78
C LYS A 46 14.78 -1.17 5.13
N GLU A 47 14.33 -0.51 6.18
CA GLU A 47 14.23 -1.09 7.52
C GLU A 47 12.92 -1.83 7.78
N LEU A 48 12.04 -1.88 6.78
CA LEU A 48 10.73 -2.52 6.87
C LEU A 48 10.66 -3.74 5.95
N MET A 49 9.82 -4.69 6.30
CA MET A 49 9.41 -5.75 5.38
C MET A 49 8.33 -5.15 4.47
N MET A 50 8.56 -5.20 3.16
CA MET A 50 7.70 -4.53 2.20
C MET A 50 7.11 -5.50 1.18
N LYS A 51 5.86 -5.23 0.79
CA LYS A 51 5.22 -5.81 -0.40
C LYS A 51 4.73 -4.66 -1.26
N PHE A 52 5.06 -4.67 -2.55
CA PHE A 52 4.73 -3.59 -3.47
C PHE A 52 3.91 -4.10 -4.65
N VAL A 53 3.08 -3.22 -5.19
CA VAL A 53 2.57 -3.34 -6.56
C VAL A 53 2.92 -2.07 -7.33
N PHE A 54 2.94 -2.16 -8.66
CA PHE A 54 3.11 -1.00 -9.52
C PHE A 54 1.82 -0.19 -9.63
N GLY A 55 1.96 1.14 -9.67
CA GLY A 55 0.90 2.04 -10.08
C GLY A 55 1.11 2.50 -11.53
N ASN A 56 0.20 3.32 -12.02
CA ASN A 56 0.24 3.82 -13.40
C ASN A 56 1.39 4.81 -13.67
N ASN A 57 1.95 5.41 -12.62
CA ASN A 57 3.09 6.33 -12.74
C ASN A 57 4.45 5.67 -12.47
N ASP A 58 4.50 4.36 -12.29
CA ASP A 58 5.74 3.62 -12.05
C ASP A 58 6.36 3.17 -13.38
N GLY A 59 6.95 4.12 -14.12
CA GLY A 59 7.54 3.88 -15.43
C GLY A 59 8.87 3.12 -15.41
N GLU A 60 9.65 3.25 -14.34
CA GLU A 60 10.96 2.62 -14.22
C GLU A 60 10.89 1.24 -13.55
N LYS A 61 10.04 0.36 -14.07
CA LYS A 61 9.76 -0.96 -13.47
C LYS A 61 11.01 -1.81 -13.26
N ALA A 62 11.89 -1.87 -14.25
CA ALA A 62 13.14 -2.64 -14.14
C ALA A 62 14.05 -2.10 -13.03
N GLY A 63 14.21 -0.77 -12.95
CA GLY A 63 15.00 -0.12 -11.91
C GLY A 63 14.40 -0.31 -10.51
N LEU A 64 13.08 -0.21 -10.39
CA LEU A 64 12.38 -0.47 -9.14
C LEU A 64 12.58 -1.91 -8.68
N ASN A 65 12.45 -2.89 -9.58
CA ASN A 65 12.67 -4.29 -9.24
C ASN A 65 14.11 -4.62 -8.89
N LYS A 66 15.07 -3.98 -9.56
CA LYS A 66 16.48 -4.13 -9.21
C LYS A 66 16.72 -3.68 -7.76
N LYS A 67 16.22 -2.51 -7.39
CA LYS A 67 16.34 -1.99 -6.02
C LYS A 67 15.61 -2.85 -4.99
N ALA A 68 14.40 -3.28 -5.30
CA ALA A 68 13.65 -4.17 -4.43
C ALA A 68 14.43 -5.46 -4.12
N GLY A 69 15.05 -6.06 -5.14
CA GLY A 69 15.90 -7.24 -4.98
C GLY A 69 17.13 -6.96 -4.10
N GLU A 70 17.76 -5.79 -4.23
CA GLU A 70 18.89 -5.39 -3.39
C GLU A 70 18.53 -5.31 -1.90
N TYR A 71 17.28 -4.95 -1.58
CA TYR A 71 16.78 -4.90 -0.21
C TYR A 71 16.15 -6.23 0.27
N GLY A 72 16.17 -7.26 -0.58
CA GLY A 72 15.66 -8.58 -0.23
C GLY A 72 14.13 -8.69 -0.26
N TRP A 73 13.45 -7.76 -0.91
CA TRP A 73 12.00 -7.79 -1.08
C TRP A 73 11.60 -8.63 -2.29
N GLU A 74 10.37 -9.13 -2.28
CA GLU A 74 9.78 -9.82 -3.41
C GLU A 74 9.67 -8.90 -4.63
N GLU A 75 9.62 -9.49 -5.82
CA GLU A 75 9.42 -8.77 -7.06
C GLU A 75 8.17 -7.90 -7.01
N ILE A 76 8.26 -6.67 -7.50
CA ILE A 76 7.12 -5.76 -7.64
C ILE A 76 6.34 -6.18 -8.89
N THR A 77 5.05 -6.34 -8.77
CA THR A 77 4.16 -6.79 -9.84
C THR A 77 2.99 -5.81 -10.00
N ASP A 78 2.24 -5.93 -11.10
CA ASP A 78 1.07 -5.06 -11.32
C ASP A 78 -0.06 -5.33 -10.34
N GLU A 79 -0.18 -6.57 -9.91
CA GLU A 79 -1.13 -7.00 -8.90
C GLU A 79 -0.53 -8.14 -8.07
N ARG A 80 -1.06 -8.35 -6.89
CA ARG A 80 -0.51 -9.35 -5.98
C ARG A 80 -1.60 -9.97 -5.13
N GLU A 81 -1.48 -11.27 -4.93
CA GLU A 81 -2.30 -11.99 -3.96
C GLU A 81 -1.39 -12.55 -2.87
N PHE A 82 -1.84 -12.56 -1.64
CA PHE A 82 -1.16 -13.26 -0.56
C PHE A 82 -2.12 -13.63 0.56
N GLY A 83 -1.74 -14.61 1.36
CA GLY A 83 -2.44 -14.99 2.58
C GLY A 83 -1.74 -14.43 3.81
N HIS A 84 -2.50 -13.97 4.78
CA HIS A 84 -1.98 -13.53 6.06
C HIS A 84 -3.02 -13.78 7.15
N ARG A 85 -2.61 -14.48 8.21
CA ARG A 85 -3.49 -14.84 9.35
C ARG A 85 -4.83 -15.46 8.92
N GLY A 86 -4.78 -16.36 7.92
CA GLY A 86 -5.96 -17.05 7.41
C GLY A 86 -6.86 -16.21 6.52
N ARG A 87 -6.45 -15.01 6.15
CA ARG A 87 -7.21 -14.10 5.28
C ARG A 87 -6.54 -14.00 3.93
N LYS A 88 -7.35 -13.86 2.87
CA LYS A 88 -6.89 -13.65 1.50
C LYS A 88 -6.88 -12.16 1.16
N PHE A 89 -5.71 -11.69 0.72
CA PHE A 89 -5.49 -10.32 0.30
C PHE A 89 -5.26 -10.24 -1.20
N TYR A 90 -5.82 -9.22 -1.80
CA TYR A 90 -5.52 -8.80 -3.18
C TYR A 90 -5.07 -7.34 -3.15
N VAL A 91 -3.99 -7.05 -3.84
CA VAL A 91 -3.44 -5.69 -3.94
C VAL A 91 -3.37 -5.30 -5.41
N TYR A 92 -4.02 -4.21 -5.74
CA TYR A 92 -4.02 -3.64 -7.08
C TYR A 92 -4.17 -2.12 -6.96
N HIS A 93 -3.34 -1.37 -7.70
CA HIS A 93 -3.35 0.09 -7.61
C HIS A 93 -4.73 0.70 -7.90
N GLY A 94 -5.46 0.13 -8.85
CA GLY A 94 -6.81 0.60 -9.18
C GLY A 94 -6.87 1.46 -10.43
N THR A 95 -5.80 1.47 -11.25
CA THR A 95 -5.74 2.26 -12.49
C THR A 95 -6.90 1.92 -13.42
N ASN A 96 -7.20 0.64 -13.58
CA ASN A 96 -8.36 0.19 -14.33
C ASN A 96 -9.51 -0.09 -13.37
N LYS A 97 -10.49 0.80 -13.34
CA LYS A 97 -11.63 0.71 -12.43
C LYS A 97 -12.43 -0.57 -12.62
N GLU A 98 -12.65 -0.99 -13.87
CA GLU A 98 -13.38 -2.22 -14.17
C GLU A 98 -12.68 -3.45 -13.59
N LYS A 99 -11.37 -3.54 -13.73
CA LYS A 99 -10.56 -4.63 -13.16
C LYS A 99 -10.68 -4.67 -11.65
N LEU A 100 -10.59 -3.52 -10.99
CA LEU A 100 -10.77 -3.42 -9.53
C LEU A 100 -12.18 -3.84 -9.12
N ASP A 101 -13.21 -3.33 -9.79
CA ASP A 101 -14.59 -3.67 -9.50
C ASP A 101 -14.86 -5.18 -9.70
N ASN A 102 -14.29 -5.78 -10.72
CA ASN A 102 -14.39 -7.22 -10.95
C ASN A 102 -13.76 -8.04 -9.84
N ALA A 103 -12.61 -7.61 -9.33
CA ALA A 103 -11.97 -8.27 -8.19
C ALA A 103 -12.85 -8.19 -6.94
N ILE A 104 -13.46 -7.04 -6.69
CA ILE A 104 -14.38 -6.83 -5.57
C ILE A 104 -15.61 -7.74 -5.72
N LYS A 105 -16.24 -7.75 -6.89
CA LYS A 105 -17.42 -8.55 -7.17
C LYS A 105 -17.17 -10.06 -7.16
N SER A 106 -15.93 -10.48 -7.38
CA SER A 106 -15.56 -11.90 -7.37
C SER A 106 -15.82 -12.58 -6.02
N ASN A 107 -15.86 -11.79 -4.96
CA ASN A 107 -16.05 -12.25 -3.57
C ASN A 107 -15.00 -13.31 -3.13
N LYS A 108 -13.81 -13.29 -3.78
CA LYS A 108 -12.72 -14.22 -3.49
C LYS A 108 -11.86 -13.79 -2.30
N TYR A 109 -11.81 -12.49 -2.03
CA TYR A 109 -10.84 -11.90 -1.10
C TYR A 109 -11.51 -11.41 0.17
N ASP A 110 -10.82 -11.53 1.28
CA ASP A 110 -11.22 -10.92 2.54
C ASP A 110 -10.88 -9.44 2.56
N TYR A 111 -9.74 -9.08 1.96
CA TYR A 111 -9.26 -7.71 1.86
C TYR A 111 -8.78 -7.40 0.45
N ILE A 112 -9.14 -6.22 -0.05
CA ILE A 112 -8.57 -5.63 -1.25
C ILE A 112 -7.94 -4.30 -0.86
N LEU A 113 -6.64 -4.17 -1.10
CA LEU A 113 -5.87 -2.97 -0.82
C LEU A 113 -5.60 -2.24 -2.13
N THR A 114 -5.91 -0.96 -2.19
CA THR A 114 -5.86 -0.18 -3.43
C THR A 114 -5.39 1.25 -3.18
N GLY A 115 -5.08 1.98 -4.24
CA GLY A 115 -4.67 3.37 -4.20
C GLY A 115 -5.32 4.18 -5.31
N HIS A 116 -4.51 4.93 -6.07
CA HIS A 116 -4.86 5.68 -7.28
C HIS A 116 -5.76 6.90 -7.09
N THR A 117 -6.87 6.79 -6.34
CA THR A 117 -7.81 7.91 -6.15
C THR A 117 -7.28 8.98 -5.20
N HIS A 118 -6.28 8.66 -4.39
CA HIS A 118 -5.75 9.48 -3.30
C HIS A 118 -6.75 9.70 -2.16
N ILE A 119 -7.87 9.00 -2.16
CA ILE A 119 -8.95 9.19 -1.19
C ILE A 119 -9.06 7.97 -0.28
N LYS A 120 -9.07 8.19 1.02
CA LYS A 120 -9.28 7.13 2.00
C LYS A 120 -10.57 6.36 1.70
N ARG A 121 -10.48 5.04 1.79
CA ARG A 121 -11.63 4.16 1.61
C ARG A 121 -11.59 3.04 2.64
N ASP A 122 -12.68 2.78 3.28
CA ASP A 122 -12.90 1.63 4.15
C ASP A 122 -14.33 1.19 3.96
N GLU A 123 -14.54 0.18 3.11
CA GLU A 123 -15.86 -0.19 2.66
C GLU A 123 -15.97 -1.70 2.56
N LYS A 124 -17.00 -2.27 3.16
CA LYS A 124 -17.27 -3.69 3.05
C LYS A 124 -18.29 -3.95 1.96
N ILE A 125 -17.92 -4.74 0.97
CA ILE A 125 -18.77 -5.13 -0.16
C ILE A 125 -18.79 -6.66 -0.22
N GLY A 126 -19.96 -7.26 0.05
CA GLY A 126 -20.03 -8.69 0.27
C GLY A 126 -19.17 -9.09 1.47
N LYS A 127 -18.29 -10.08 1.29
CA LYS A 127 -17.33 -10.45 2.35
C LYS A 127 -16.03 -9.62 2.30
N THR A 128 -15.81 -8.84 1.23
CA THR A 128 -14.55 -8.15 0.97
C THR A 128 -14.53 -6.78 1.60
N ARG A 129 -13.49 -6.50 2.36
CA ARG A 129 -13.21 -5.16 2.87
C ARG A 129 -12.22 -4.48 1.94
N VAL A 130 -12.65 -3.37 1.33
CA VAL A 130 -11.85 -2.60 0.37
C VAL A 130 -11.24 -1.41 1.10
N ILE A 131 -9.91 -1.32 1.08
CA ILE A 131 -9.17 -0.32 1.82
C ILE A 131 -8.27 0.47 0.87
N ASN A 132 -8.37 1.79 0.92
CA ASN A 132 -7.42 2.72 0.34
C ASN A 132 -6.86 3.57 1.48
N PRO A 133 -5.54 3.57 1.69
CA PRO A 133 -4.95 4.29 2.82
C PRO A 133 -4.92 5.80 2.65
N GLY A 134 -5.33 6.31 1.49
CA GLY A 134 -5.09 7.69 1.08
C GLY A 134 -3.72 7.82 0.41
N ALA A 135 -3.22 9.02 0.28
CA ALA A 135 -1.99 9.31 -0.44
C ALA A 135 -1.07 10.24 0.36
N LEU A 136 0.21 10.25 -0.05
CA LEU A 136 1.20 11.21 0.45
C LEU A 136 1.51 12.27 -0.62
N PHE A 137 0.56 12.54 -1.49
CA PHE A 137 0.73 13.42 -2.64
C PHE A 137 -0.58 14.11 -3.00
N ARG A 138 -0.53 15.40 -3.31
CA ARG A 138 -1.60 16.29 -3.78
C ARG A 138 -2.76 16.54 -2.81
N ILE A 139 -3.39 15.49 -2.30
CA ILE A 139 -4.61 15.64 -1.49
C ILE A 139 -4.29 15.59 0.01
N TYR A 140 -4.57 16.66 0.72
CA TYR A 140 -4.44 16.72 2.17
C TYR A 140 -5.74 16.29 2.87
N PRO A 141 -5.65 15.73 4.08
CA PRO A 141 -4.42 15.38 4.78
C PRO A 141 -3.75 14.13 4.16
N TYR A 142 -2.42 14.06 4.23
CA TYR A 142 -1.69 12.84 3.88
C TYR A 142 -1.95 11.78 4.93
N THR A 143 -2.24 10.57 4.49
CA THR A 143 -2.61 9.48 5.40
C THR A 143 -1.97 8.16 5.02
N ILE A 144 -1.79 7.33 6.04
CA ILE A 144 -1.48 5.91 5.94
C ILE A 144 -2.52 5.13 6.74
N ALA A 145 -2.51 3.81 6.64
CA ALA A 145 -3.42 2.99 7.41
C ALA A 145 -2.67 1.89 8.17
N LEU A 146 -3.23 1.50 9.30
CA LEU A 146 -2.79 0.36 10.09
C LEU A 146 -3.96 -0.60 10.21
N LEU A 147 -3.72 -1.86 9.87
CA LEU A 147 -4.73 -2.91 9.92
C LEU A 147 -4.31 -4.00 10.90
N ASP A 148 -5.12 -4.18 11.93
CA ASP A 148 -5.05 -5.34 12.81
C ASP A 148 -5.98 -6.41 12.24
N VAL A 149 -5.40 -7.36 11.51
CA VAL A 149 -6.17 -8.43 10.84
C VAL A 149 -6.87 -9.33 11.84
N LYS A 150 -6.25 -9.57 12.99
CA LYS A 150 -6.78 -10.42 14.05
C LYS A 150 -8.07 -9.87 14.64
N LYS A 151 -8.10 -8.55 14.87
CA LYS A 151 -9.25 -7.84 15.45
C LYS A 151 -10.19 -7.26 14.38
N GLY A 152 -9.75 -7.22 13.12
CA GLY A 152 -10.47 -6.54 12.05
C GLY A 152 -10.52 -5.02 12.22
N LYS A 153 -9.56 -4.45 12.93
CA LYS A 153 -9.53 -3.01 13.24
C LYS A 153 -8.63 -2.26 12.26
N LEU A 154 -9.17 -1.24 11.63
CA LEU A 154 -8.45 -0.33 10.75
C LEU A 154 -8.36 1.06 11.38
N GLU A 155 -7.16 1.65 11.31
CA GLU A 155 -6.92 3.02 11.77
C GLU A 155 -6.22 3.79 10.65
N PHE A 156 -6.77 4.94 10.28
CA PHE A 156 -6.08 5.89 9.41
C PHE A 156 -5.26 6.84 10.26
N ILE A 157 -4.00 7.04 9.87
CA ILE A 157 -3.10 7.96 10.58
C ILE A 157 -2.73 9.10 9.65
N LYS A 158 -2.99 10.30 10.11
CA LYS A 158 -2.58 11.54 9.43
C LYS A 158 -1.08 11.74 9.58
N ILE A 159 -0.40 11.99 8.48
CA ILE A 159 1.03 12.32 8.50
C ILE A 159 1.20 13.79 8.87
N PRO A 160 1.96 14.10 9.95
CA PRO A 160 2.20 15.47 10.33
C PRO A 160 2.93 16.24 9.23
N GLN A 161 2.50 17.50 9.00
CA GLN A 161 3.17 18.36 8.02
C GLN A 161 4.48 18.90 8.58
N ARG A 162 4.56 19.06 9.89
CA ARG A 162 5.75 19.58 10.58
C ARG A 162 6.01 18.86 11.90
#